data_50164e7d9e929dfd71b341d61d778e6b
#
_entry.id   50164e7d9e929dfd71b341d61d778e6b
#
_cell.length_a   1.000
_cell.length_b   1.000
_cell.length_c   1.000
_cell.angle_alpha   90.00
_cell.angle_beta   90.00
_cell.angle_gamma   90.00
#
_symmetry.space_group_name_H-M   'P 1'
#
loop_
_entity.id
_entity.type
_entity.pdbx_description
1 polymer ?
#
loop_
_entity_poly.entity_id
_entity_poly.type
_entity_poly.pdbx_seq_one_letter_code
_entity_poly.pdbx_strand_id
1 'polypeptide(L)'
;MGGVRRKRALVDISRFLRLAVTKCGAEQSWLPIEGDDLQDLIGLAETRKEDKVPVKPEQLFGLIDSLYEKPELRLAVTLVGLFGLRPAELKAMRVEDGKLKVGNVKRNRATAKAPKPDRIAYPLEIPELAGAAGQALAQLSSGLVKLPVGILNAQDFKTCGHTFRQYLDRHPYWAALVKANPGLSPYSLRHGYAYRGALAGIPLRQLAASMGHDVRTHMKHYGQWTDEAGLDAAFDAANAKLTASLTKRQQQMQQQQ
;
A
#
# COMPACT_ATOMS: atom_id res chain seq x y z
N MET A 1 -1.66 -24.78 11.95
CA MET A 1 -2.03 -23.37 12.29
C MET A 1 -0.75 -22.53 12.24
N GLY A 2 -0.67 -21.49 11.41
CA GLY A 2 0.59 -20.74 11.15
C GLY A 2 1.11 -20.01 12.40
N GLY A 3 2.44 -19.89 12.51
CA GLY A 3 3.13 -19.31 13.68
C GLY A 3 2.62 -17.96 14.16
N VAL A 4 2.14 -17.08 13.24
CA VAL A 4 1.57 -15.76 13.63
C VAL A 4 0.26 -15.89 14.40
N ARG A 5 -0.63 -16.80 14.00
CA ARG A 5 -1.89 -17.05 14.73
C ARG A 5 -1.63 -17.73 16.07
N ARG A 6 -0.72 -18.72 16.08
CA ARG A 6 -0.30 -19.40 17.30
C ARG A 6 0.34 -18.42 18.28
N LYS A 7 1.28 -17.59 17.81
CA LYS A 7 1.89 -16.53 18.63
C LYS A 7 0.85 -15.62 19.27
N ARG A 8 -0.16 -15.16 18.49
CA ARG A 8 -1.21 -14.29 19.02
C ARG A 8 -2.04 -14.97 20.10
N ALA A 9 -2.46 -16.21 19.85
CA ALA A 9 -3.23 -16.99 20.81
C ALA A 9 -2.43 -17.20 22.11
N LEU A 10 -1.17 -17.61 22.02
CA LEU A 10 -0.31 -17.80 23.19
C LEU A 10 -0.08 -16.51 23.98
N VAL A 11 0.15 -15.38 23.30
CA VAL A 11 0.27 -14.07 23.98
C VAL A 11 -1.02 -13.67 24.70
N ASP A 12 -2.18 -13.89 24.09
CA ASP A 12 -3.46 -13.55 24.71
C ASP A 12 -3.76 -14.47 25.91
N ILE A 13 -3.47 -15.78 25.80
CA ILE A 13 -3.56 -16.74 26.90
C ILE A 13 -2.60 -16.36 28.03
N SER A 14 -1.34 -16.04 27.72
CA SER A 14 -0.35 -15.64 28.74
C SER A 14 -0.79 -14.40 29.51
N ARG A 15 -1.41 -13.42 28.83
CA ARG A 15 -1.96 -12.23 29.50
C ARG A 15 -3.10 -12.57 30.44
N PHE A 16 -3.99 -13.46 30.02
CA PHE A 16 -5.09 -13.93 30.85
C PHE A 16 -4.60 -14.66 32.08
N LEU A 17 -3.68 -15.61 31.92
CA LEU A 17 -3.12 -16.38 33.04
C LEU A 17 -2.37 -15.49 34.05
N ARG A 18 -1.58 -14.53 33.57
CA ARG A 18 -0.94 -13.53 34.44
C ARG A 18 -1.97 -12.72 35.25
N LEU A 19 -3.03 -12.27 34.58
CA LEU A 19 -4.11 -11.56 35.30
C LEU A 19 -4.73 -12.43 36.36
N ALA A 20 -5.05 -13.70 36.06
CA ALA A 20 -5.60 -14.64 36.98
C ALA A 20 -4.73 -14.82 38.24
N VAL A 21 -3.42 -15.03 38.07
CA VAL A 21 -2.47 -15.18 39.17
C VAL A 21 -2.27 -13.87 39.93
N THR A 22 -2.02 -12.75 39.21
CA THR A 22 -1.61 -11.50 39.89
C THR A 22 -2.75 -10.70 40.48
N LYS A 23 -3.97 -10.88 40.00
CA LYS A 23 -5.15 -10.08 40.39
C LYS A 23 -6.33 -10.86 40.89
N CYS A 24 -6.45 -12.17 40.58
CA CYS A 24 -7.60 -12.98 40.94
C CYS A 24 -7.27 -14.14 41.90
N GLY A 25 -6.02 -14.21 42.40
CA GLY A 25 -5.64 -15.21 43.43
C GLY A 25 -5.46 -16.64 42.89
N ALA A 26 -5.30 -16.83 41.58
CA ALA A 26 -4.97 -18.14 41.04
C ALA A 26 -3.56 -18.58 41.50
N GLU A 27 -3.32 -19.88 41.53
CA GLU A 27 -2.04 -20.45 41.97
C GLU A 27 -0.89 -20.02 41.06
N GLN A 28 0.31 -19.90 41.65
CA GLN A 28 1.54 -19.56 40.94
C GLN A 28 1.90 -20.55 39.81
N SER A 29 1.47 -21.80 39.93
CA SER A 29 1.63 -22.84 38.92
C SER A 29 0.97 -22.52 37.58
N TRP A 30 0.02 -21.57 37.55
CA TRP A 30 -0.64 -21.09 36.34
C TRP A 30 0.10 -19.98 35.64
N LEU A 31 1.27 -19.53 36.12
CA LEU A 31 2.06 -18.53 35.43
C LEU A 31 2.44 -19.04 34.04
N PRO A 32 2.27 -18.22 33.00
CA PRO A 32 2.58 -18.66 31.65
C PRO A 32 4.06 -18.82 31.44
N ILE A 33 4.43 -19.72 30.56
CA ILE A 33 5.78 -19.94 30.08
C ILE A 33 6.29 -18.66 29.38
N GLU A 34 7.57 -18.34 29.56
CA GLU A 34 8.24 -17.16 28.99
C GLU A 34 9.55 -17.54 28.28
N GLY A 35 10.18 -16.56 27.67
CA GLY A 35 11.50 -16.73 27.07
C GLY A 35 11.50 -17.71 25.90
N ASP A 36 12.53 -18.56 25.88
CA ASP A 36 12.78 -19.50 24.79
C ASP A 36 11.72 -20.60 24.72
N ASP A 37 11.24 -21.09 25.84
CA ASP A 37 10.15 -22.09 25.88
C ASP A 37 8.88 -21.57 25.20
N LEU A 38 8.58 -20.28 25.37
CA LEU A 38 7.46 -19.66 24.66
C LEU A 38 7.73 -19.56 23.15
N GLN A 39 8.98 -19.30 22.75
CA GLN A 39 9.35 -19.25 21.34
C GLN A 39 9.26 -20.65 20.69
N ASP A 40 9.64 -21.68 21.42
CA ASP A 40 9.52 -23.08 20.97
C ASP A 40 8.06 -23.48 20.79
N LEU A 41 7.19 -23.11 21.73
CA LEU A 41 5.75 -23.32 21.59
C LEU A 41 5.14 -22.56 20.40
N ILE A 42 5.63 -21.35 20.12
CA ILE A 42 5.18 -20.57 18.95
C ILE A 42 5.59 -21.30 17.68
N GLY A 43 6.78 -21.86 17.66
CA GLY A 43 7.36 -22.55 16.52
C GLY A 43 7.60 -21.66 15.30
N LEU A 44 8.25 -22.20 14.31
CA LEU A 44 8.45 -21.55 13.02
C LEU A 44 7.12 -21.52 12.24
N ALA A 45 6.87 -20.43 11.54
CA ALA A 45 5.74 -20.35 10.64
C ALA A 45 5.97 -21.32 9.46
N GLU A 46 5.12 -22.32 9.31
CA GLU A 46 5.15 -23.24 8.16
C GLU A 46 4.81 -22.55 6.84
N THR A 47 4.10 -21.42 6.90
CA THR A 47 3.80 -20.63 5.73
C THR A 47 4.97 -19.71 5.40
N ARG A 48 5.61 -19.96 4.25
CA ARG A 48 6.39 -18.92 3.57
C ARG A 48 5.57 -17.63 3.64
N LYS A 49 6.20 -16.52 4.04
CA LYS A 49 5.62 -15.21 3.75
C LYS A 49 5.33 -15.23 2.26
N GLU A 50 4.05 -15.21 1.89
CA GLU A 50 3.71 -15.01 0.48
C GLU A 50 4.44 -13.74 0.05
N ASP A 51 5.33 -13.88 -0.92
CA ASP A 51 6.05 -12.76 -1.46
C ASP A 51 5.02 -11.76 -1.97
N LYS A 52 5.19 -10.51 -1.57
CA LYS A 52 4.26 -9.47 -2.00
C LYS A 52 4.50 -9.22 -3.48
N VAL A 53 3.60 -9.69 -4.30
CA VAL A 53 3.68 -9.55 -5.76
C VAL A 53 3.11 -8.18 -6.15
N PRO A 54 3.92 -7.27 -6.73
CA PRO A 54 3.43 -6.02 -7.26
C PRO A 54 2.72 -6.23 -8.60
N VAL A 55 1.66 -5.47 -8.86
CA VAL A 55 1.11 -5.36 -10.22
C VAL A 55 2.10 -4.55 -11.06
N LYS A 56 2.57 -5.14 -12.16
CA LYS A 56 3.49 -4.51 -13.09
C LYS A 56 2.79 -3.42 -13.95
N PRO A 57 3.53 -2.48 -14.55
CA PRO A 57 2.95 -1.43 -15.39
C PRO A 57 2.00 -1.96 -16.47
N GLU A 58 2.44 -2.97 -17.24
CA GLU A 58 1.67 -3.56 -18.33
C GLU A 58 0.37 -4.22 -17.83
N GLN A 59 0.44 -4.86 -16.66
CA GLN A 59 -0.72 -5.48 -16.02
C GLN A 59 -1.71 -4.42 -15.51
N LEU A 60 -1.20 -3.29 -15.01
CA LEU A 60 -2.05 -2.18 -14.57
C LEU A 60 -2.74 -1.54 -15.76
N PHE A 61 -2.02 -1.27 -16.84
CA PHE A 61 -2.58 -0.76 -18.09
C PHE A 61 -3.70 -1.67 -18.59
N GLY A 62 -3.41 -2.96 -18.81
CA GLY A 62 -4.39 -3.91 -19.32
C GLY A 62 -5.62 -4.05 -18.41
N LEU A 63 -5.43 -3.96 -17.08
CA LEU A 63 -6.56 -3.98 -16.15
C LEU A 63 -7.45 -2.74 -16.31
N ILE A 64 -6.86 -1.54 -16.35
CA ILE A 64 -7.61 -0.28 -16.49
C ILE A 64 -8.30 -0.21 -17.86
N ASP A 65 -7.63 -0.65 -18.92
CA ASP A 65 -8.18 -0.70 -20.27
C ASP A 65 -9.37 -1.69 -20.35
N SER A 66 -9.22 -2.88 -19.79
CA SER A 66 -10.28 -3.89 -19.76
C SER A 66 -11.56 -3.47 -19.01
N LEU A 67 -11.48 -2.38 -18.24
CA LEU A 67 -12.60 -1.79 -17.49
C LEU A 67 -13.30 -0.65 -18.26
N TYR A 68 -13.07 -0.53 -19.54
CA TYR A 68 -13.65 0.53 -20.38
C TYR A 68 -15.17 0.68 -20.22
N GLU A 69 -15.92 -0.42 -20.21
CA GLU A 69 -17.38 -0.43 -20.04
C GLU A 69 -17.85 -0.32 -18.58
N LYS A 70 -16.94 -0.21 -17.61
CA LYS A 70 -17.22 -0.14 -16.18
C LYS A 70 -16.56 1.09 -15.56
N PRO A 71 -17.00 2.30 -15.93
CA PRO A 71 -16.29 3.55 -15.57
C PRO A 71 -16.13 3.74 -14.06
N GLU A 72 -17.09 3.32 -13.24
CA GLU A 72 -17.00 3.44 -11.79
C GLU A 72 -15.89 2.54 -11.22
N LEU A 73 -15.79 1.29 -11.68
CA LEU A 73 -14.73 0.37 -11.24
C LEU A 73 -13.38 0.79 -11.82
N ARG A 74 -13.36 1.27 -13.07
CA ARG A 74 -12.17 1.83 -13.71
C ARG A 74 -11.61 2.98 -12.88
N LEU A 75 -12.46 3.93 -12.45
CA LEU A 75 -12.07 5.02 -11.57
C LEU A 75 -11.47 4.50 -10.25
N ALA A 76 -12.13 3.55 -9.61
CA ALA A 76 -11.64 2.96 -8.35
C ALA A 76 -10.26 2.30 -8.52
N VAL A 77 -10.06 1.52 -9.59
CA VAL A 77 -8.78 0.85 -9.90
C VAL A 77 -7.70 1.86 -10.23
N THR A 78 -8.01 2.89 -11.02
CA THR A 78 -7.08 3.98 -11.36
C THR A 78 -6.60 4.70 -10.11
N LEU A 79 -7.51 5.04 -9.19
CA LEU A 79 -7.16 5.69 -7.91
C LEU A 79 -6.28 4.79 -7.04
N VAL A 80 -6.61 3.51 -6.90
CA VAL A 80 -5.80 2.58 -6.12
C VAL A 80 -4.45 2.33 -6.77
N GLY A 81 -4.40 2.14 -8.09
CA GLY A 81 -3.19 1.79 -8.83
C GLY A 81 -2.24 2.97 -9.01
N LEU A 82 -2.73 4.13 -9.44
CA LEU A 82 -1.88 5.29 -9.74
C LEU A 82 -1.55 6.13 -8.52
N PHE A 83 -2.39 6.18 -7.48
CA PHE A 83 -2.13 6.94 -6.25
C PHE A 83 -1.67 6.07 -5.07
N GLY A 84 -1.53 4.77 -5.28
CA GLY A 84 -1.06 3.86 -4.25
C GLY A 84 -1.97 3.77 -3.02
N LEU A 85 -3.27 3.95 -3.19
CA LEU A 85 -4.23 3.87 -2.09
C LEU A 85 -4.36 2.45 -1.53
N ARG A 86 -4.70 2.34 -0.24
CA ARG A 86 -5.31 1.11 0.25
C ARG A 86 -6.73 1.01 -0.32
N PRO A 87 -7.22 -0.16 -0.72
CA PRO A 87 -8.63 -0.29 -1.16
C PRO A 87 -9.64 0.33 -0.17
N ALA A 88 -9.38 0.22 1.12
CA ALA A 88 -10.20 0.82 2.16
C ALA A 88 -10.20 2.37 2.16
N GLU A 89 -9.17 2.98 1.60
CA GLU A 89 -9.03 4.46 1.54
C GLU A 89 -9.93 5.11 0.50
N LEU A 90 -10.52 4.33 -0.41
CA LEU A 90 -11.56 4.81 -1.32
C LEU A 90 -12.76 5.44 -0.59
N LYS A 91 -13.00 5.04 0.67
CA LYS A 91 -14.06 5.63 1.52
C LYS A 91 -13.63 6.90 2.27
N ALA A 92 -12.33 7.20 2.32
CA ALA A 92 -11.79 8.29 3.13
C ALA A 92 -10.97 9.28 2.29
N MET A 93 -11.26 9.39 1.02
CA MET A 93 -10.58 10.29 0.10
C MET A 93 -11.51 11.40 -0.39
N ARG A 94 -10.91 12.52 -0.77
CA ARG A 94 -11.56 13.63 -1.45
C ARG A 94 -10.58 14.40 -2.30
N VAL A 95 -11.08 15.12 -3.29
CA VAL A 95 -10.26 16.06 -4.05
C VAL A 95 -10.41 17.45 -3.41
N GLU A 96 -9.28 18.08 -3.13
CA GLU A 96 -9.21 19.41 -2.55
C GLU A 96 -8.01 20.13 -3.15
N ASP A 97 -8.19 21.33 -3.68
CA ASP A 97 -7.18 22.10 -4.40
C ASP A 97 -6.49 21.33 -5.52
N GLY A 98 -7.25 20.53 -6.29
CA GLY A 98 -6.73 19.69 -7.37
C GLY A 98 -5.87 18.51 -6.92
N LYS A 99 -5.82 18.21 -5.62
CA LYS A 99 -5.01 17.13 -5.04
C LYS A 99 -5.88 16.10 -4.35
N LEU A 100 -5.45 14.85 -4.37
CA LEU A 100 -6.13 13.77 -3.65
C LEU A 100 -5.72 13.78 -2.17
N LYS A 101 -6.61 14.23 -1.30
CA LYS A 101 -6.47 14.12 0.16
C LYS A 101 -7.08 12.81 0.66
N VAL A 102 -6.35 12.14 1.53
CA VAL A 102 -6.71 10.82 2.05
C VAL A 102 -6.67 10.81 3.57
N GLY A 103 -7.82 10.53 4.16
CA GLY A 103 -7.99 10.41 5.60
C GLY A 103 -7.38 9.11 6.17
N ASN A 104 -7.19 9.10 7.47
CA ASN A 104 -6.61 7.95 8.17
C ASN A 104 -7.66 6.84 8.40
N VAL A 105 -7.47 5.70 7.73
CA VAL A 105 -8.36 4.52 7.84
C VAL A 105 -7.89 3.51 8.90
N LYS A 106 -6.63 3.58 9.33
CA LYS A 106 -6.07 2.64 10.31
C LYS A 106 -6.24 3.19 11.72
N ARG A 107 -7.25 2.68 12.41
CA ARG A 107 -7.49 2.99 13.83
C ARG A 107 -6.86 1.91 14.71
N ASN A 108 -5.89 2.27 15.51
CA ASN A 108 -5.37 1.48 16.63
C ASN A 108 -5.48 2.32 17.91
N ARG A 109 -5.17 1.73 19.07
CA ARG A 109 -5.29 2.40 20.37
C ARG A 109 -4.55 3.75 20.45
N ALA A 110 -3.38 3.85 19.78
CA ALA A 110 -2.59 5.08 19.72
C ALA A 110 -3.21 6.11 18.75
N THR A 111 -3.63 5.68 17.55
CA THR A 111 -4.27 6.58 16.57
C THR A 111 -5.71 6.96 16.92
N ALA A 112 -6.37 6.25 17.84
CA ALA A 112 -7.66 6.66 18.38
C ALA A 112 -7.53 7.89 19.30
N LYS A 113 -6.42 7.98 20.06
CA LYS A 113 -6.13 9.11 20.95
C LYS A 113 -5.56 10.34 20.22
N ALA A 114 -4.79 10.12 19.16
CA ALA A 114 -4.18 11.16 18.33
C ALA A 114 -4.34 10.79 16.84
N PRO A 115 -5.43 11.20 16.19
CA PRO A 115 -5.65 10.93 14.77
C PRO A 115 -4.51 11.54 13.94
N LYS A 116 -3.97 10.75 13.00
CA LYS A 116 -3.01 11.30 12.04
C LYS A 116 -3.72 12.28 11.12
N PRO A 117 -3.07 13.38 10.73
CA PRO A 117 -3.62 14.30 9.75
C PRO A 117 -3.83 13.61 8.40
N ASP A 118 -4.74 14.15 7.60
CA ASP A 118 -4.91 13.73 6.22
C ASP A 118 -3.60 13.92 5.46
N ARG A 119 -3.35 13.02 4.52
CA ARG A 119 -2.19 13.12 3.63
C ARG A 119 -2.61 13.46 2.20
N ILE A 120 -1.69 14.02 1.44
CA ILE A 120 -1.81 14.12 0.00
C ILE A 120 -1.22 12.83 -0.60
N ALA A 121 -2.02 12.14 -1.43
CA ALA A 121 -1.55 11.06 -2.27
C ALA A 121 -1.15 11.62 -3.63
N TYR A 122 0.08 11.38 -4.05
CA TYR A 122 0.62 11.83 -5.32
C TYR A 122 0.52 10.70 -6.35
N PRO A 123 0.15 10.99 -7.61
CA PRO A 123 0.07 9.97 -8.65
C PRO A 123 1.46 9.56 -9.15
N LEU A 124 1.59 8.30 -9.53
CA LEU A 124 2.68 7.78 -10.34
C LEU A 124 2.06 7.13 -11.57
N GLU A 125 2.09 7.87 -12.65
CA GLU A 125 1.58 7.41 -13.94
C GLU A 125 2.56 6.44 -14.60
N ILE A 126 2.08 5.73 -15.60
CA ILE A 126 2.86 4.95 -16.54
C ILE A 126 2.63 5.56 -17.93
N PRO A 127 3.57 5.40 -18.89
CA PRO A 127 3.47 6.07 -20.18
C PRO A 127 2.14 5.84 -20.90
N GLU A 128 1.63 4.61 -20.85
CA GLU A 128 0.37 4.21 -21.50
C GLU A 128 -0.89 4.82 -20.84
N LEU A 129 -0.75 5.36 -19.65
CA LEU A 129 -1.82 6.00 -18.86
C LEU A 129 -1.49 7.47 -18.56
N ALA A 130 -0.72 8.13 -19.42
CA ALA A 130 -0.40 9.54 -19.24
C ALA A 130 -1.66 10.40 -19.19
N GLY A 131 -1.79 11.23 -18.15
CA GLY A 131 -2.96 12.06 -17.90
C GLY A 131 -4.14 11.34 -17.21
N ALA A 132 -4.10 10.02 -17.03
CA ALA A 132 -5.19 9.27 -16.42
C ALA A 132 -5.44 9.64 -14.96
N ALA A 133 -4.39 10.02 -14.23
CA ALA A 133 -4.53 10.50 -12.86
C ALA A 133 -5.30 11.83 -12.78
N GLY A 134 -4.97 12.77 -13.65
CA GLY A 134 -5.69 14.05 -13.75
C GLY A 134 -7.15 13.86 -14.14
N GLN A 135 -7.43 12.98 -15.12
CA GLN A 135 -8.80 12.62 -15.48
C GLN A 135 -9.58 12.00 -14.32
N ALA A 136 -8.96 11.07 -13.58
CA ALA A 136 -9.60 10.44 -12.41
C ALA A 136 -9.94 11.48 -11.33
N LEU A 137 -9.07 12.45 -11.06
CA LEU A 137 -9.36 13.54 -10.13
C LEU A 137 -10.49 14.44 -10.63
N ALA A 138 -10.49 14.80 -11.91
CA ALA A 138 -11.56 15.60 -12.52
C ALA A 138 -12.91 14.87 -12.47
N GLN A 139 -12.96 13.58 -12.79
CA GLN A 139 -14.15 12.76 -12.70
C GLN A 139 -14.69 12.67 -11.27
N LEU A 140 -13.78 12.46 -10.30
CA LEU A 140 -14.14 12.35 -8.88
C LEU A 140 -14.66 13.68 -8.33
N SER A 141 -14.00 14.81 -8.65
CA SER A 141 -14.38 16.14 -8.15
C SER A 141 -15.65 16.67 -8.76
N SER A 142 -15.88 16.43 -10.05
CA SER A 142 -17.11 16.84 -10.75
C SER A 142 -18.32 15.96 -10.42
N GLY A 143 -18.08 14.76 -9.85
CA GLY A 143 -19.13 13.76 -9.65
C GLY A 143 -19.65 13.12 -10.95
N LEU A 144 -18.97 13.37 -12.09
CA LEU A 144 -19.33 12.80 -13.39
C LEU A 144 -19.28 11.28 -13.38
N VAL A 145 -18.25 10.72 -12.73
CA VAL A 145 -18.13 9.29 -12.46
C VAL A 145 -18.06 9.09 -10.97
N LYS A 146 -18.94 8.28 -10.43
CA LYS A 146 -18.94 7.91 -9.00
C LYS A 146 -18.18 6.60 -8.82
N LEU A 147 -17.75 6.33 -7.60
CA LEU A 147 -17.26 4.99 -7.25
C LEU A 147 -18.41 3.97 -7.31
N PRO A 148 -18.10 2.67 -7.49
CA PRO A 148 -19.12 1.62 -7.42
C PRO A 148 -20.00 1.76 -6.17
N VAL A 149 -21.30 1.59 -6.35
CA VAL A 149 -22.30 1.83 -5.29
C VAL A 149 -22.02 1.03 -4.01
N GLY A 150 -21.52 -0.20 -4.14
CA GLY A 150 -21.15 -1.01 -2.98
C GLY A 150 -19.96 -0.46 -2.20
N ILE A 151 -19.06 0.31 -2.84
CA ILE A 151 -17.94 0.99 -2.17
C ILE A 151 -18.46 2.26 -1.46
N LEU A 152 -19.31 3.04 -2.13
CA LEU A 152 -19.91 4.24 -1.56
C LEU A 152 -20.73 3.92 -0.31
N ASN A 153 -21.55 2.86 -0.37
CA ASN A 153 -22.44 2.44 0.69
C ASN A 153 -21.78 1.52 1.73
N ALA A 154 -20.47 1.24 1.61
CA ALA A 154 -19.79 0.42 2.60
C ALA A 154 -19.91 1.04 4.00
N GLN A 155 -20.32 0.26 4.99
CA GLN A 155 -20.55 0.76 6.36
C GLN A 155 -19.23 1.18 7.03
N ASP A 156 -18.15 0.43 6.79
CA ASP A 156 -16.84 0.67 7.37
C ASP A 156 -15.71 0.47 6.34
N PHE A 157 -14.50 0.78 6.75
CA PHE A 157 -13.30 0.65 5.92
C PHE A 157 -12.97 -0.80 5.53
N LYS A 158 -13.27 -1.76 6.41
CA LYS A 158 -13.05 -3.19 6.14
C LYS A 158 -14.01 -3.66 5.05
N THR A 159 -15.27 -3.31 5.17
CA THR A 159 -16.31 -3.61 4.16
C THR A 159 -15.97 -2.97 2.83
N CYS A 160 -15.52 -1.70 2.81
CA CYS A 160 -15.07 -1.02 1.59
C CYS A 160 -13.95 -1.83 0.87
N GLY A 161 -12.90 -2.21 1.59
CA GLY A 161 -11.80 -3.00 1.03
C GLY A 161 -12.24 -4.38 0.54
N HIS A 162 -13.16 -5.02 1.26
CA HIS A 162 -13.73 -6.32 0.86
C HIS A 162 -14.59 -6.20 -0.41
N THR A 163 -15.43 -5.18 -0.48
CA THR A 163 -16.28 -4.92 -1.64
C THR A 163 -15.44 -4.61 -2.89
N PHE A 164 -14.38 -3.80 -2.76
CA PHE A 164 -13.45 -3.56 -3.85
C PHE A 164 -12.83 -4.87 -4.36
N ARG A 165 -12.42 -5.75 -3.45
CA ARG A 165 -11.92 -7.08 -3.80
C ARG A 165 -12.97 -7.88 -4.57
N GLN A 166 -14.21 -7.92 -4.12
CA GLN A 166 -15.31 -8.66 -4.80
C GLN A 166 -15.55 -8.15 -6.22
N TYR A 167 -15.48 -6.83 -6.45
CA TYR A 167 -15.59 -6.26 -7.79
C TYR A 167 -14.46 -6.73 -8.70
N LEU A 168 -13.21 -6.73 -8.19
CA LEU A 168 -12.06 -7.20 -8.96
C LEU A 168 -12.13 -8.71 -9.22
N ASP A 169 -12.40 -9.52 -8.21
CA ASP A 169 -12.42 -10.99 -8.32
C ASP A 169 -13.48 -11.48 -9.33
N ARG A 170 -14.53 -10.68 -9.57
CA ARG A 170 -15.54 -10.94 -10.60
C ARG A 170 -15.14 -10.47 -12.00
N HIS A 171 -14.03 -9.75 -12.13
CA HIS A 171 -13.59 -9.22 -13.43
C HIS A 171 -12.69 -10.22 -14.16
N PRO A 172 -13.04 -10.63 -15.40
CA PRO A 172 -12.33 -11.71 -16.11
C PRO A 172 -10.82 -11.46 -16.25
N TYR A 173 -10.42 -10.24 -16.63
CA TYR A 173 -9.01 -9.89 -16.79
C TYR A 173 -8.24 -10.03 -15.46
N TRP A 174 -8.80 -9.54 -14.35
CA TRP A 174 -8.19 -9.68 -13.04
C TRP A 174 -8.10 -11.15 -12.60
N ALA A 175 -9.15 -11.93 -12.81
CA ALA A 175 -9.15 -13.35 -12.48
C ALA A 175 -8.06 -14.12 -13.27
N ALA A 176 -7.88 -13.80 -14.55
CA ALA A 176 -6.81 -14.35 -15.36
C ALA A 176 -5.42 -13.95 -14.85
N LEU A 177 -5.23 -12.68 -14.46
CA LEU A 177 -3.98 -12.21 -13.88
C LEU A 177 -3.63 -12.95 -12.59
N VAL A 178 -4.59 -13.10 -11.68
CA VAL A 178 -4.38 -13.81 -10.39
C VAL A 178 -4.04 -15.27 -10.64
N LYS A 179 -4.69 -15.92 -11.62
CA LYS A 179 -4.40 -17.30 -11.99
C LYS A 179 -2.98 -17.46 -12.54
N ALA A 180 -2.53 -16.52 -13.37
CA ALA A 180 -1.19 -16.53 -13.95
C ALA A 180 -0.08 -16.11 -12.97
N ASN A 181 -0.42 -15.35 -11.93
CA ASN A 181 0.53 -14.81 -10.96
C ASN A 181 0.04 -15.11 -9.53
N PRO A 182 0.33 -16.31 -9.00
CA PRO A 182 -0.01 -16.66 -7.62
C PRO A 182 0.57 -15.64 -6.63
N GLY A 183 -0.23 -15.21 -5.67
CA GLY A 183 0.15 -14.15 -4.70
C GLY A 183 -0.36 -12.76 -5.07
N LEU A 184 -0.89 -12.53 -6.28
CA LEU A 184 -1.59 -11.27 -6.58
C LEU A 184 -2.87 -11.13 -5.74
N SER A 185 -3.08 -9.94 -5.27
CA SER A 185 -4.27 -9.54 -4.51
C SER A 185 -4.64 -8.09 -4.86
N PRO A 186 -5.82 -7.59 -4.52
CA PRO A 186 -6.15 -6.18 -4.72
C PRO A 186 -5.13 -5.21 -4.09
N TYR A 187 -4.43 -5.66 -3.06
CA TYR A 187 -3.35 -4.90 -2.43
C TYR A 187 -2.09 -4.81 -3.30
N SER A 188 -1.95 -5.71 -4.27
CA SER A 188 -0.85 -5.72 -5.25
C SER A 188 -0.85 -4.49 -6.17
N LEU A 189 -1.99 -3.83 -6.36
CA LEU A 189 -2.06 -2.52 -7.03
C LEU A 189 -1.24 -1.47 -6.28
N ARG A 190 -1.39 -1.42 -4.96
CA ARG A 190 -0.61 -0.53 -4.10
C ARG A 190 0.86 -0.95 -4.01
N HIS A 191 1.14 -2.25 -4.06
CA HIS A 191 2.52 -2.74 -4.16
C HIS A 191 3.15 -2.30 -5.50
N GLY A 192 2.41 -2.35 -6.60
CA GLY A 192 2.85 -1.83 -7.90
C GLY A 192 3.19 -0.34 -7.88
N TYR A 193 2.43 0.47 -7.15
CA TYR A 193 2.76 1.88 -6.95
C TYR A 193 4.11 2.05 -6.23
N ALA A 194 4.33 1.32 -5.13
CA ALA A 194 5.59 1.39 -4.39
C ALA A 194 6.78 0.90 -5.24
N TYR A 195 6.59 -0.15 -6.02
CA TYR A 195 7.58 -0.68 -6.96
C TYR A 195 7.96 0.37 -8.01
N ARG A 196 6.98 0.99 -8.68
CA ARG A 196 7.24 2.07 -9.65
C ARG A 196 7.94 3.27 -9.01
N GLY A 197 7.55 3.64 -7.80
CA GLY A 197 8.20 4.73 -7.06
C GLY A 197 9.65 4.46 -6.75
N ALA A 198 10.00 3.23 -6.41
CA ALA A 198 11.38 2.80 -6.19
C ALA A 198 12.17 2.86 -7.50
N LEU A 199 11.66 2.29 -8.59
CA LEU A 199 12.30 2.34 -9.91
C LEU A 199 12.47 3.77 -10.43
N ALA A 200 11.52 4.67 -10.14
CA ALA A 200 11.63 6.08 -10.51
C ALA A 200 12.60 6.88 -9.61
N GLY A 201 13.27 6.25 -8.66
CA GLY A 201 14.22 6.89 -7.76
C GLY A 201 13.59 7.89 -6.81
N ILE A 202 12.30 7.75 -6.48
CA ILE A 202 11.65 8.61 -5.49
C ILE A 202 12.24 8.32 -4.11
N PRO A 203 12.71 9.37 -3.38
CA PRO A 203 13.27 9.17 -2.06
C PRO A 203 12.28 8.43 -1.15
N LEU A 204 12.76 7.39 -0.48
CA LEU A 204 11.95 6.47 0.32
C LEU A 204 11.02 7.17 1.32
N ARG A 205 11.53 8.26 1.93
CA ARG A 205 10.75 9.05 2.89
C ARG A 205 9.55 9.74 2.23
N GLN A 206 9.72 10.25 1.00
CA GLN A 206 8.65 10.92 0.26
C GLN A 206 7.61 9.90 -0.24
N LEU A 207 8.07 8.75 -0.75
CA LEU A 207 7.20 7.67 -1.18
C LEU A 207 6.40 7.11 0.00
N ALA A 208 7.04 6.87 1.14
CA ALA A 208 6.38 6.43 2.36
C ALA A 208 5.32 7.43 2.83
N ALA A 209 5.62 8.74 2.80
CA ALA A 209 4.70 9.80 3.18
C ALA A 209 3.46 9.83 2.26
N SER A 210 3.66 9.80 0.94
CA SER A 210 2.56 9.72 -0.04
C SER A 210 1.66 8.50 0.21
N MET A 211 2.25 7.36 0.58
CA MET A 211 1.53 6.13 0.90
C MET A 211 0.94 6.09 2.31
N GLY A 212 1.23 7.05 3.19
CA GLY A 212 0.75 7.08 4.57
C GLY A 212 1.38 5.98 5.45
N HIS A 213 2.67 5.71 5.23
CA HIS A 213 3.52 4.87 6.08
C HIS A 213 4.55 5.72 6.81
N ASP A 214 5.10 5.19 7.91
CA ASP A 214 6.43 5.57 8.35
C ASP A 214 7.50 4.85 7.50
N VAL A 215 8.71 5.38 7.48
CA VAL A 215 9.82 4.85 6.66
C VAL A 215 10.15 3.40 7.05
N ARG A 216 10.15 3.08 8.35
CA ARG A 216 10.43 1.73 8.85
C ARG A 216 9.39 0.72 8.35
N THR A 217 8.12 1.09 8.38
CA THR A 217 7.05 0.25 7.84
C THR A 217 7.21 0.08 6.33
N HIS A 218 7.60 1.15 5.62
CA HIS A 218 7.81 1.08 4.17
C HIS A 218 8.96 0.13 3.84
N MET A 219 10.13 0.28 4.49
CA MET A 219 11.28 -0.61 4.32
C MET A 219 10.94 -2.08 4.56
N LYS A 220 10.23 -2.37 5.65
CA LYS A 220 9.79 -3.73 5.97
C LYS A 220 8.95 -4.37 4.88
N HIS A 221 8.19 -3.57 4.14
CA HIS A 221 7.24 -4.08 3.15
C HIS A 221 7.76 -4.05 1.72
N TYR A 222 8.68 -3.15 1.41
CA TYR A 222 9.09 -2.84 0.04
C TYR A 222 10.61 -2.84 -0.18
N GLY A 223 11.42 -2.96 0.86
CA GLY A 223 12.88 -2.95 0.76
C GLY A 223 13.49 -4.17 0.05
N GLN A 224 12.70 -5.21 -0.21
CA GLN A 224 13.15 -6.43 -0.90
C GLN A 224 13.17 -6.31 -2.44
N TRP A 225 12.70 -5.19 -2.99
CA TRP A 225 12.61 -5.00 -4.45
C TRP A 225 13.80 -4.23 -5.03
N THR A 226 14.86 -4.07 -4.27
CA THR A 226 16.14 -3.54 -4.76
C THR A 226 16.95 -4.74 -5.27
N ASP A 227 16.85 -5.02 -6.56
CA ASP A 227 17.72 -5.94 -7.27
C ASP A 227 18.97 -5.20 -7.80
N GLU A 228 19.99 -5.93 -8.23
CA GLU A 228 21.24 -5.33 -8.75
C GLU A 228 20.97 -4.45 -9.98
N ALA A 229 20.12 -4.89 -10.89
CA ALA A 229 19.74 -4.11 -12.08
C ALA A 229 19.02 -2.81 -11.73
N GLY A 230 18.20 -2.84 -10.68
CA GLY A 230 17.55 -1.64 -10.14
C GLY A 230 18.53 -0.69 -9.46
N LEU A 231 19.58 -1.20 -8.84
CA LEU A 231 20.69 -0.39 -8.28
C LEU A 231 21.46 0.33 -9.38
N ASP A 232 21.91 -0.38 -10.41
CA ASP A 232 22.64 0.19 -11.53
C ASP A 232 21.84 1.30 -12.20
N ALA A 233 20.58 1.03 -12.54
CA ALA A 233 19.69 2.02 -13.15
C ALA A 233 19.49 3.26 -12.25
N ALA A 234 19.41 3.09 -10.93
CA ALA A 234 19.25 4.21 -10.00
C ALA A 234 20.53 5.07 -9.92
N PHE A 235 21.70 4.44 -9.91
CA PHE A 235 22.98 5.17 -9.92
C PHE A 235 23.22 5.87 -11.27
N ASP A 236 22.91 5.25 -12.38
CA ASP A 236 23.01 5.87 -13.72
C ASP A 236 22.09 7.08 -13.83
N ALA A 237 20.83 6.95 -13.39
CA ALA A 237 19.89 8.06 -13.37
C ALA A 237 20.34 9.21 -12.44
N ALA A 238 20.94 8.89 -11.29
CA ALA A 238 21.48 9.89 -10.37
C ALA A 238 22.67 10.61 -10.99
N ASN A 239 23.61 9.88 -11.59
CA ASN A 239 24.77 10.45 -12.27
C ASN A 239 24.36 11.35 -13.45
N ALA A 240 23.40 10.94 -14.26
CA ALA A 240 22.86 11.75 -15.34
C ALA A 240 22.25 13.08 -14.84
N LYS A 241 21.48 13.04 -13.73
CA LYS A 241 20.92 14.25 -13.12
C LYS A 241 22.02 15.19 -12.56
N LEU A 242 23.04 14.65 -11.93
CA LEU A 242 24.17 15.42 -11.41
C LEU A 242 24.93 16.10 -12.55
N THR A 243 25.25 15.36 -13.61
CA THR A 243 25.92 15.90 -14.80
C THR A 243 25.10 17.02 -15.44
N ALA A 244 23.81 16.82 -15.67
CA ALA A 244 22.92 17.82 -16.24
C ALA A 244 22.84 19.09 -15.38
N SER A 245 22.85 18.95 -14.06
CA SER A 245 22.83 20.10 -13.13
C SER A 245 24.12 20.90 -13.15
N LEU A 246 25.25 20.24 -13.28
CA LEU A 246 26.58 20.89 -13.39
C LEU A 246 26.70 21.66 -14.69
N THR A 247 26.28 21.06 -15.82
CA THR A 247 26.28 21.72 -17.15
C THR A 247 25.41 22.99 -17.14
N LYS A 248 24.22 22.94 -16.54
CA LYS A 248 23.36 24.12 -16.42
C LYS A 248 24.00 25.23 -15.57
N ARG A 249 24.66 24.89 -14.46
CA ARG A 249 25.38 25.86 -13.63
C ARG A 249 26.54 26.51 -14.41
N GLN A 250 27.33 25.73 -15.13
CA GLN A 250 28.43 26.26 -15.97
C GLN A 250 27.92 27.20 -17.06
N GLN A 251 26.83 26.88 -17.74
CA GLN A 251 26.21 27.74 -18.72
C GLN A 251 25.70 29.07 -18.14
N GLN A 252 25.08 29.02 -16.95
CA GLN A 252 24.62 30.22 -16.24
C GLN A 252 25.77 31.13 -15.80
N MET A 253 26.87 30.56 -15.35
CA MET A 253 28.07 31.33 -14.98
C MET A 253 28.74 32.00 -16.19
N GLN A 254 28.75 31.35 -17.34
CA GLN A 254 29.27 31.90 -18.60
C GLN A 254 28.40 33.04 -19.18
N GLN A 255 27.10 33.03 -18.90
CA GLN A 255 26.18 34.10 -19.34
C GLN A 255 26.19 35.34 -18.44
N GLN A 256 26.81 35.25 -17.28
CA GLN A 256 26.92 36.35 -16.30
C GLN A 256 28.29 37.05 -16.35
N GLN A 257 29.21 36.61 -17.22
CA GLN A 257 30.49 37.26 -17.58
C GLN A 257 30.39 38.04 -18.87
#